data_ab4b27fae382cc09708b6e935b2499f5
#
_entry.id   ab4b27fae382cc09708b6e935b2499f5
#
_cell.length_a   1.000
_cell.length_b   1.000
_cell.length_c   1.000
_cell.angle_alpha   90.00
_cell.angle_beta   90.00
_cell.angle_gamma   90.00
#
_symmetry.space_group_name_H-M   'P 1'
#
loop_
_entity.id
_entity.type
_entity.pdbx_description
1 polymer ?
#
loop_
_entity_poly.entity_id
_entity_poly.type
_entity_poly.pdbx_seq_one_letter_code
_entity_poly.pdbx_strand_id
1 'polypeptide(L)'
;MGSVGKLVSLRRRARTRAFAAVGASEGFAAGHVVWICALWGLVHSVLASKQAKDFTRRIAGPRYRDGLYRLAYNAQSVVLLLWAARRFARLPDRELYRVSSRWFWLFRTGQAASLGALLSGVRVMGVLKFAGIAPLGDFLRRRDIRPEPEAQGPPICADGEVAMAGAFRFTRHPGNLGALGFFLFMPRMTANRAVLVALVILYVVLGSVHEEYRLRAAYGDPYERYRRVVPFLVPRRPRP
;
A
#
# COMPACT_ATOMS: atom_id res chain seq x y z
N MET A 1 55.38 12.89 -29.14
CA MET A 1 54.65 12.79 -27.83
C MET A 1 53.21 13.27 -27.82
N GLY A 2 52.61 13.71 -28.93
CA GLY A 2 51.26 14.32 -28.96
C GLY A 2 50.07 13.37 -29.13
N SER A 3 50.25 12.14 -29.64
CA SER A 3 49.15 11.25 -29.99
C SER A 3 48.57 10.48 -28.80
N VAL A 4 49.41 10.04 -27.86
CA VAL A 4 48.97 9.27 -26.66
C VAL A 4 48.16 10.15 -25.69
N GLY A 5 48.56 11.41 -25.51
CA GLY A 5 47.82 12.36 -24.66
C GLY A 5 46.42 12.67 -25.18
N LYS A 6 46.24 12.80 -26.50
CA LYS A 6 44.91 13.00 -27.12
C LYS A 6 44.01 11.77 -26.96
N LEU A 7 44.56 10.55 -27.10
CA LEU A 7 43.84 9.30 -26.93
C LEU A 7 43.36 9.14 -25.45
N VAL A 8 44.19 9.47 -24.47
CA VAL A 8 43.84 9.40 -23.03
C VAL A 8 42.74 10.42 -22.70
N SER A 9 42.85 11.65 -23.22
CA SER A 9 41.83 12.69 -23.00
C SER A 9 40.50 12.35 -23.65
N LEU A 10 40.48 11.78 -24.84
CA LEU A 10 39.26 11.32 -25.52
C LEU A 10 38.57 10.16 -24.75
N ARG A 11 39.33 9.17 -24.28
CA ARG A 11 38.81 8.08 -23.46
C ARG A 11 38.24 8.59 -22.13
N ARG A 12 38.89 9.56 -21.49
CA ARG A 12 38.41 10.20 -20.27
C ARG A 12 37.09 10.95 -20.51
N ARG A 13 37.00 11.75 -21.57
CA ARG A 13 35.78 12.48 -21.96
C ARG A 13 34.64 11.55 -22.33
N ALA A 14 34.90 10.46 -23.07
CA ALA A 14 33.91 9.46 -23.41
C ALA A 14 33.36 8.75 -22.15
N ARG A 15 34.25 8.42 -21.20
CA ARG A 15 33.87 7.80 -19.94
C ARG A 15 33.02 8.75 -19.08
N THR A 16 33.40 10.02 -18.99
CA THR A 16 32.62 11.04 -18.25
C THR A 16 31.23 11.27 -18.87
N ARG A 17 31.15 11.30 -20.22
CA ARG A 17 29.85 11.41 -20.92
C ARG A 17 28.98 10.18 -20.72
N ALA A 18 29.56 8.98 -20.75
CA ALA A 18 28.83 7.75 -20.47
C ALA A 18 28.28 7.72 -19.02
N PHE A 19 29.08 8.12 -18.03
CA PHE A 19 28.61 8.24 -16.64
C PHE A 19 27.50 9.29 -16.49
N ALA A 20 27.62 10.45 -17.14
CA ALA A 20 26.58 11.49 -17.11
C ALA A 20 25.28 11.02 -17.77
N ALA A 21 25.35 10.28 -18.89
CA ALA A 21 24.18 9.72 -19.56
C ALA A 21 23.48 8.66 -18.73
N VAL A 22 24.24 7.77 -18.05
CA VAL A 22 23.67 6.79 -17.12
C VAL A 22 23.00 7.48 -15.93
N GLY A 23 23.64 8.48 -15.32
CA GLY A 23 23.04 9.24 -14.21
C GLY A 23 21.76 9.99 -14.62
N ALA A 24 21.73 10.56 -15.83
CA ALA A 24 20.54 11.22 -16.36
C ALA A 24 19.38 10.21 -16.59
N SER A 25 19.67 9.01 -17.11
CA SER A 25 18.66 7.97 -17.31
C SER A 25 18.13 7.40 -15.99
N GLU A 26 18.97 7.25 -14.97
CA GLU A 26 18.56 6.84 -13.62
C GLU A 26 17.68 7.91 -12.94
N GLY A 27 18.05 9.20 -13.04
CA GLY A 27 17.25 10.31 -12.53
C GLY A 27 15.87 10.40 -13.19
N PHE A 28 15.81 10.21 -14.50
CA PHE A 28 14.57 10.14 -15.27
C PHE A 28 13.70 8.97 -14.79
N ALA A 29 14.26 7.77 -14.60
CA ALA A 29 13.54 6.61 -14.12
C ALA A 29 12.99 6.82 -12.71
N ALA A 30 13.80 7.35 -11.78
CA ALA A 30 13.38 7.66 -10.42
C ALA A 30 12.22 8.68 -10.38
N GLY A 31 12.29 9.74 -11.20
CA GLY A 31 11.21 10.73 -11.36
C GLY A 31 9.91 10.08 -11.84
N HIS A 32 9.99 9.13 -12.77
CA HIS A 32 8.83 8.37 -13.24
C HIS A 32 8.24 7.46 -12.17
N VAL A 33 9.07 6.82 -11.34
CA VAL A 33 8.58 6.02 -10.20
C VAL A 33 7.82 6.91 -9.22
N VAL A 34 8.37 8.09 -8.88
CA VAL A 34 7.69 9.06 -8.01
C VAL A 34 6.35 9.47 -8.60
N TRP A 35 6.31 9.83 -9.88
CA TRP A 35 5.08 10.25 -10.56
C TRP A 35 4.01 9.13 -10.59
N ILE A 36 4.41 7.90 -10.94
CA ILE A 36 3.51 6.74 -10.96
C ILE A 36 2.90 6.49 -9.56
N CYS A 37 3.75 6.51 -8.52
CA CYS A 37 3.31 6.32 -7.14
C CYS A 37 2.42 7.48 -6.65
N ALA A 38 2.78 8.72 -6.98
CA ALA A 38 2.00 9.90 -6.62
C ALA A 38 0.61 9.87 -7.29
N LEU A 39 0.54 9.53 -8.58
CA LEU A 39 -0.73 9.40 -9.29
C LEU A 39 -1.61 8.32 -8.66
N TRP A 40 -1.04 7.12 -8.43
CA TRP A 40 -1.78 6.03 -7.79
C TRP A 40 -2.24 6.42 -6.38
N GLY A 41 -1.33 6.95 -5.56
CA GLY A 41 -1.62 7.35 -4.18
C GLY A 41 -2.67 8.47 -4.09
N LEU A 42 -2.58 9.47 -4.98
CA LEU A 42 -3.55 10.58 -5.05
C LEU A 42 -4.95 10.06 -5.40
N VAL A 43 -5.09 9.32 -6.50
CA VAL A 43 -6.38 8.78 -6.93
C VAL A 43 -6.97 7.85 -5.88
N HIS A 44 -6.15 6.95 -5.32
CA HIS A 44 -6.57 6.04 -4.26
C HIS A 44 -7.05 6.80 -3.02
N SER A 45 -6.31 7.80 -2.55
CA SER A 45 -6.64 8.58 -1.35
C SER A 45 -7.87 9.46 -1.55
N VAL A 46 -7.99 10.12 -2.71
CA VAL A 46 -9.16 10.95 -3.04
C VAL A 46 -10.42 10.10 -3.05
N LEU A 47 -10.40 8.95 -3.72
CA LEU A 47 -11.55 8.05 -3.76
C LEU A 47 -11.81 7.34 -2.41
N ALA A 48 -10.80 7.16 -1.56
CA ALA A 48 -11.00 6.65 -0.20
C ALA A 48 -11.65 7.70 0.74
N SER A 49 -11.62 8.98 0.38
CA SER A 49 -12.05 10.08 1.24
C SER A 49 -13.55 10.08 1.53
N LYS A 50 -13.92 10.69 2.66
CA LYS A 50 -15.33 10.92 3.00
C LYS A 50 -16.03 11.80 1.96
N GLN A 51 -15.34 12.82 1.46
CA GLN A 51 -15.86 13.77 0.47
C GLN A 51 -16.29 13.06 -0.82
N ALA A 52 -15.47 12.14 -1.36
CA ALA A 52 -15.82 11.39 -2.56
C ALA A 52 -17.03 10.47 -2.33
N LYS A 53 -17.11 9.85 -1.15
CA LYS A 53 -18.25 9.00 -0.76
C LYS A 53 -19.53 9.80 -0.59
N ASP A 54 -19.46 10.97 0.09
CA ASP A 54 -20.61 11.86 0.28
C ASP A 54 -21.07 12.46 -1.04
N PHE A 55 -20.13 12.81 -1.93
CA PHE A 55 -20.46 13.26 -3.29
C PHE A 55 -21.23 12.17 -4.06
N THR A 56 -20.75 10.93 -4.03
CA THR A 56 -21.45 9.80 -4.66
C THR A 56 -22.83 9.59 -4.06
N ARG A 57 -22.98 9.71 -2.73
CA ARG A 57 -24.28 9.62 -2.04
C ARG A 57 -25.24 10.70 -2.50
N ARG A 58 -24.75 11.93 -2.73
CA ARG A 58 -25.59 13.06 -3.17
C ARG A 58 -26.08 12.90 -4.60
N ILE A 59 -25.20 12.44 -5.54
CA ILE A 59 -25.55 12.38 -6.97
C ILE A 59 -26.23 11.06 -7.37
N ALA A 60 -25.82 9.93 -6.80
CA ALA A 60 -26.34 8.61 -7.16
C ALA A 60 -27.27 7.99 -6.11
N GLY A 61 -27.32 8.59 -4.91
CA GLY A 61 -28.13 8.11 -3.81
C GLY A 61 -27.40 7.12 -2.88
N PRO A 62 -27.95 6.91 -1.67
CA PRO A 62 -27.34 6.07 -0.65
C PRO A 62 -27.19 4.61 -1.10
N ARG A 63 -28.18 4.06 -1.81
CA ARG A 63 -28.17 2.69 -2.29
C ARG A 63 -26.98 2.39 -3.20
N TYR A 64 -26.65 3.28 -4.15
CA TYR A 64 -25.50 3.14 -5.04
C TYR A 64 -24.18 3.31 -4.28
N ARG A 65 -24.11 4.28 -3.38
CA ARG A 65 -22.93 4.49 -2.54
C ARG A 65 -22.61 3.27 -1.68
N ASP A 66 -23.61 2.70 -1.03
CA ASP A 66 -23.40 1.59 -0.10
C ASP A 66 -23.25 0.23 -0.82
N GLY A 67 -23.89 0.05 -1.99
CA GLY A 67 -23.88 -1.21 -2.75
C GLY A 67 -22.72 -1.35 -3.74
N LEU A 68 -22.35 -0.28 -4.44
CA LEU A 68 -21.43 -0.36 -5.60
C LEU A 68 -20.09 0.35 -5.39
N TYR A 69 -20.04 1.39 -4.57
CA TYR A 69 -18.84 2.23 -4.45
C TYR A 69 -17.59 1.45 -4.10
N ARG A 70 -17.67 0.51 -3.17
CA ARG A 70 -16.56 -0.31 -2.72
C ARG A 70 -15.98 -1.16 -3.85
N LEU A 71 -16.84 -1.81 -4.63
CA LEU A 71 -16.40 -2.62 -5.76
C LEU A 71 -15.74 -1.75 -6.84
N ALA A 72 -16.35 -0.62 -7.19
CA ALA A 72 -15.80 0.31 -8.18
C ALA A 72 -14.44 0.87 -7.73
N TYR A 73 -14.32 1.25 -6.45
CA TYR A 73 -13.07 1.69 -5.84
C TYR A 73 -11.97 0.62 -5.90
N ASN A 74 -12.28 -0.63 -5.54
CA ASN A 74 -11.32 -1.72 -5.60
C ASN A 74 -10.93 -2.06 -7.04
N ALA A 75 -11.89 -2.13 -7.97
CA ALA A 75 -11.62 -2.40 -9.37
C ALA A 75 -10.72 -1.31 -9.99
N GLN A 76 -11.03 -0.04 -9.75
CA GLN A 76 -10.19 1.08 -10.18
C GLN A 76 -8.78 0.99 -9.59
N SER A 77 -8.65 0.67 -8.29
CA SER A 77 -7.35 0.53 -7.63
C SER A 77 -6.50 -0.58 -8.25
N VAL A 78 -7.11 -1.73 -8.58
CA VAL A 78 -6.43 -2.85 -9.26
C VAL A 78 -6.02 -2.46 -10.68
N VAL A 79 -6.90 -1.84 -11.46
CA VAL A 79 -6.58 -1.40 -12.84
C VAL A 79 -5.41 -0.42 -12.84
N LEU A 80 -5.43 0.56 -11.93
CA LEU A 80 -4.37 1.55 -11.83
C LEU A 80 -3.06 0.93 -11.31
N LEU A 81 -3.13 -0.05 -10.41
CA LEU A 81 -1.97 -0.80 -9.94
C LEU A 81 -1.33 -1.64 -11.08
N LEU A 82 -2.13 -2.31 -11.89
CA LEU A 82 -1.64 -3.07 -13.05
C LEU A 82 -1.01 -2.16 -14.11
N TRP A 83 -1.62 -1.00 -14.36
CA TRP A 83 -1.03 0.03 -15.21
C TRP A 83 0.32 0.51 -14.65
N ALA A 84 0.37 0.84 -13.35
CA ALA A 84 1.58 1.27 -12.67
C ALA A 84 2.69 0.19 -12.76
N ALA A 85 2.36 -1.07 -12.50
CA ALA A 85 3.29 -2.19 -12.59
C ALA A 85 3.87 -2.36 -14.01
N ARG A 86 3.02 -2.22 -15.05
CA ARG A 86 3.48 -2.27 -16.45
C ARG A 86 4.40 -1.10 -16.80
N ARG A 87 4.09 0.10 -16.32
CA ARG A 87 4.95 1.28 -16.53
C ARG A 87 6.28 1.12 -15.82
N PHE A 88 6.26 0.71 -14.56
CA PHE A 88 7.44 0.43 -13.76
C PHE A 88 8.36 -0.60 -14.40
N ALA A 89 7.81 -1.71 -14.92
CA ALA A 89 8.57 -2.78 -15.55
C ALA A 89 9.32 -2.36 -16.85
N ARG A 90 8.95 -1.22 -17.44
CA ARG A 90 9.58 -0.68 -18.67
C ARG A 90 10.65 0.37 -18.40
N LEU A 91 10.82 0.78 -17.15
CA LEU A 91 11.82 1.78 -16.79
C LEU A 91 13.23 1.16 -16.81
N PRO A 92 14.24 1.88 -17.29
CA PRO A 92 15.63 1.46 -17.12
C PRO A 92 15.94 1.35 -15.63
N ASP A 93 16.63 0.28 -15.22
CA ASP A 93 16.82 -0.02 -13.81
C ASP A 93 18.20 -0.64 -13.57
N ARG A 94 18.80 -0.37 -12.41
CA ARG A 94 20.09 -0.89 -12.00
C ARG A 94 19.95 -1.72 -10.74
N GLU A 95 20.51 -2.93 -10.75
CA GLU A 95 20.57 -3.78 -9.57
C GLU A 95 21.49 -3.18 -8.51
N LEU A 96 20.99 -3.01 -7.29
CA LEU A 96 21.75 -2.54 -6.13
C LEU A 96 22.30 -3.71 -5.31
N TYR A 97 21.45 -4.70 -5.06
CA TYR A 97 21.86 -5.95 -4.44
C TYR A 97 20.93 -7.11 -4.83
N ARG A 98 21.50 -8.29 -4.69
CA ARG A 98 20.76 -9.56 -4.74
C ARG A 98 21.17 -10.40 -3.53
N VAL A 99 20.19 -10.87 -2.80
CA VAL A 99 20.43 -11.73 -1.64
C VAL A 99 21.01 -13.05 -2.11
N SER A 100 22.06 -13.54 -1.45
CA SER A 100 22.67 -14.84 -1.75
C SER A 100 21.69 -15.99 -1.47
N SER A 101 21.92 -17.15 -2.11
CA SER A 101 21.04 -18.33 -1.98
C SER A 101 20.81 -18.75 -0.53
N ARG A 102 21.80 -18.57 0.35
CA ARG A 102 21.71 -18.84 1.79
C ARG A 102 20.59 -18.06 2.47
N TRP A 103 20.40 -16.78 2.12
CA TRP A 103 19.42 -15.89 2.72
C TRP A 103 18.11 -15.79 1.93
N PHE A 104 18.07 -16.36 0.73
CA PHE A 104 16.92 -16.26 -0.18
C PHE A 104 15.61 -16.74 0.49
N TRP A 105 15.67 -17.89 1.16
CA TRP A 105 14.49 -18.43 1.83
C TRP A 105 14.03 -17.60 3.03
N LEU A 106 14.96 -16.96 3.77
CA LEU A 106 14.59 -16.03 4.84
C LEU A 106 13.79 -14.84 4.28
N PHE A 107 14.21 -14.27 3.16
CA PHE A 107 13.48 -13.19 2.52
C PHE A 107 12.11 -13.66 1.98
N ARG A 108 12.02 -14.85 1.42
CA ARG A 108 10.74 -15.41 0.95
C ARG A 108 9.79 -15.72 2.09
N THR A 109 10.26 -16.27 3.19
CA THR A 109 9.43 -16.48 4.40
C THR A 109 8.97 -15.16 5.01
N GLY A 110 9.82 -14.14 5.00
CA GLY A 110 9.44 -12.78 5.40
C GLY A 110 8.33 -12.20 4.52
N GLN A 111 8.40 -12.36 3.20
CA GLN A 111 7.33 -11.97 2.27
C GLN A 111 6.05 -12.76 2.52
N ALA A 112 6.14 -14.08 2.72
CA ALA A 112 4.97 -14.93 3.01
C ALA A 112 4.31 -14.54 4.33
N ALA A 113 5.08 -14.29 5.39
CA ALA A 113 4.58 -13.83 6.68
C ALA A 113 3.89 -12.45 6.56
N SER A 114 4.49 -11.54 5.77
CA SER A 114 3.91 -10.23 5.49
C SER A 114 2.57 -10.33 4.77
N LEU A 115 2.48 -11.19 3.75
CA LEU A 115 1.23 -11.47 3.06
C LEU A 115 0.20 -12.13 4.00
N GLY A 116 0.65 -13.06 4.86
CA GLY A 116 -0.18 -13.66 5.89
C GLY A 116 -0.79 -12.65 6.86
N ALA A 117 -0.01 -11.65 7.30
CA ALA A 117 -0.50 -10.57 8.14
C ALA A 117 -1.59 -9.73 7.44
N LEU A 118 -1.35 -9.36 6.17
CA LEU A 118 -2.32 -8.64 5.33
C LEU A 118 -3.62 -9.45 5.19
N LEU A 119 -3.52 -10.71 4.77
CA LEU A 119 -4.68 -11.58 4.57
C LEU A 119 -5.43 -11.87 5.87
N SER A 120 -4.73 -11.98 7.00
CA SER A 120 -5.34 -12.10 8.33
C SER A 120 -6.20 -10.88 8.67
N GLY A 121 -5.73 -9.66 8.37
CA GLY A 121 -6.52 -8.44 8.54
C GLY A 121 -7.78 -8.44 7.67
N VAL A 122 -7.62 -8.74 6.38
CA VAL A 122 -8.75 -8.82 5.42
C VAL A 122 -9.77 -9.88 5.86
N ARG A 123 -9.30 -11.04 6.37
CA ARG A 123 -10.19 -12.10 6.86
C ARG A 123 -11.04 -11.65 8.06
N VAL A 124 -10.44 -10.93 9.01
CA VAL A 124 -11.16 -10.39 10.18
C VAL A 124 -12.20 -9.34 9.77
N MET A 125 -11.89 -8.49 8.80
CA MET A 125 -12.84 -7.50 8.26
C MET A 125 -13.97 -8.14 7.41
N GLY A 126 -13.77 -9.39 6.96
CA GLY A 126 -14.67 -10.10 6.07
C GLY A 126 -14.28 -9.92 4.60
N VAL A 127 -13.76 -10.98 3.96
CA VAL A 127 -13.19 -10.96 2.60
C VAL A 127 -14.19 -10.41 1.57
N LEU A 128 -15.42 -10.94 1.57
CA LEU A 128 -16.45 -10.52 0.58
C LEU A 128 -16.92 -9.08 0.82
N LYS A 129 -16.96 -8.64 2.07
CA LYS A 129 -17.28 -7.26 2.43
C LYS A 129 -16.15 -6.31 2.01
N PHE A 130 -14.91 -6.68 2.32
CA PHE A 130 -13.72 -5.92 1.93
C PHE A 130 -13.60 -5.79 0.40
N ALA A 131 -13.88 -6.87 -0.34
CA ALA A 131 -13.88 -6.86 -1.81
C ALA A 131 -15.04 -6.05 -2.43
N GLY A 132 -16.11 -5.75 -1.68
CA GLY A 132 -17.33 -5.11 -2.20
C GLY A 132 -18.30 -6.08 -2.87
N ILE A 133 -18.06 -7.39 -2.76
CA ILE A 133 -18.90 -8.43 -3.39
C ILE A 133 -20.19 -8.64 -2.59
N ALA A 134 -20.12 -8.64 -1.25
CA ALA A 134 -21.31 -8.81 -0.42
C ALA A 134 -22.30 -7.64 -0.61
N PRO A 135 -21.89 -6.35 -0.52
CA PRO A 135 -22.77 -5.22 -0.83
C PRO A 135 -23.36 -5.25 -2.24
N LEU A 136 -22.57 -5.66 -3.25
CA LEU A 136 -23.05 -5.86 -4.62
C LEU A 136 -24.16 -6.94 -4.67
N GLY A 137 -23.98 -8.06 -3.97
CA GLY A 137 -24.97 -9.12 -3.91
C GLY A 137 -26.31 -8.64 -3.33
N ASP A 138 -26.27 -7.85 -2.27
CA ASP A 138 -27.47 -7.26 -1.66
C ASP A 138 -28.10 -6.20 -2.59
N PHE A 139 -27.29 -5.41 -3.28
CA PHE A 139 -27.75 -4.44 -4.28
C PHE A 139 -28.51 -5.13 -5.42
N LEU A 140 -27.96 -6.19 -6.01
CA LEU A 140 -28.59 -6.91 -7.13
C LEU A 140 -29.87 -7.61 -6.71
N ARG A 141 -29.92 -8.14 -5.49
CA ARG A 141 -31.11 -8.81 -4.92
C ARG A 141 -32.15 -7.86 -4.36
N ARG A 142 -31.96 -6.54 -4.50
CA ARG A 142 -32.82 -5.48 -3.97
C ARG A 142 -33.09 -5.57 -2.45
N ARG A 143 -32.14 -6.18 -1.71
CA ARG A 143 -32.17 -6.24 -0.23
C ARG A 143 -31.79 -4.92 0.39
N ASP A 144 -32.06 -4.77 1.68
CA ASP A 144 -31.53 -3.65 2.46
C ASP A 144 -30.01 -3.75 2.55
N ILE A 145 -29.34 -2.68 2.11
CA ILE A 145 -27.88 -2.60 2.12
C ILE A 145 -27.47 -1.89 3.40
N ARG A 146 -26.67 -2.57 4.22
CA ARG A 146 -26.09 -1.93 5.40
C ARG A 146 -25.16 -0.79 4.98
N PRO A 147 -25.26 0.39 5.62
CA PRO A 147 -24.37 1.49 5.34
C PRO A 147 -22.90 1.08 5.42
N GLU A 148 -22.15 1.43 4.40
CA GLU A 148 -20.70 1.19 4.39
C GLU A 148 -20.00 2.05 5.44
N PRO A 149 -19.16 1.48 6.31
CA PRO A 149 -18.44 2.24 7.31
C PRO A 149 -17.48 3.25 6.67
N GLU A 150 -17.34 4.39 7.30
CA GLU A 150 -16.44 5.45 6.81
C GLU A 150 -14.97 5.08 6.94
N ALA A 151 -14.61 4.27 7.91
CA ALA A 151 -13.27 3.73 8.11
C ALA A 151 -13.29 2.20 8.05
N GLN A 152 -12.22 1.61 7.52
CA GLN A 152 -12.03 0.17 7.52
C GLN A 152 -11.11 -0.22 8.68
N GLY A 153 -11.65 -1.01 9.58
CA GLY A 153 -10.92 -1.52 10.74
C GLY A 153 -11.50 -2.84 11.21
N PRO A 154 -11.00 -3.38 12.32
CA PRO A 154 -11.58 -4.55 12.94
C PRO A 154 -13.04 -4.25 13.35
N PRO A 155 -13.96 -5.22 13.24
CA PRO A 155 -15.36 -5.00 13.57
C PRO A 155 -15.54 -4.70 15.06
N ILE A 156 -16.66 -4.03 15.40
CA ILE A 156 -17.13 -3.92 16.78
C ILE A 156 -17.88 -5.20 17.13
N CYS A 157 -17.55 -5.82 18.25
CA CYS A 157 -18.20 -7.00 18.79
C CYS A 157 -19.55 -6.66 19.44
N ALA A 158 -20.33 -7.67 19.82
CA ALA A 158 -21.63 -7.51 20.47
C ALA A 158 -21.56 -6.82 21.85
N ASP A 159 -20.42 -6.91 22.53
CA ASP A 159 -20.11 -6.23 23.79
C ASP A 159 -19.72 -4.75 23.61
N GLY A 160 -19.72 -4.25 22.39
CA GLY A 160 -19.32 -2.90 22.05
C GLY A 160 -17.82 -2.66 21.94
N GLU A 161 -16.98 -3.69 22.11
CA GLU A 161 -15.53 -3.59 22.03
C GLU A 161 -15.00 -3.87 20.61
N VAL A 162 -13.80 -3.38 20.30
CA VAL A 162 -13.11 -3.64 19.05
C VAL A 162 -12.58 -5.07 19.03
N ALA A 163 -12.88 -5.84 17.97
CA ALA A 163 -12.43 -7.21 17.81
C ALA A 163 -10.92 -7.34 17.72
N MET A 164 -10.28 -7.85 18.76
CA MET A 164 -8.86 -8.19 18.80
C MET A 164 -8.65 -9.61 18.24
N ALA A 165 -8.90 -9.81 16.94
CA ALA A 165 -8.80 -11.11 16.28
C ALA A 165 -7.69 -11.12 15.20
N GLY A 166 -7.15 -12.31 14.92
CA GLY A 166 -6.10 -12.47 13.90
C GLY A 166 -4.92 -11.55 14.14
N ALA A 167 -4.43 -10.92 13.09
CA ALA A 167 -3.30 -9.98 13.16
C ALA A 167 -3.62 -8.66 13.89
N PHE A 168 -4.91 -8.31 14.06
CA PHE A 168 -5.33 -7.13 14.82
C PHE A 168 -5.04 -7.18 16.33
N ARG A 169 -4.66 -8.35 16.86
CA ARG A 169 -4.16 -8.47 18.25
C ARG A 169 -2.71 -8.03 18.41
N PHE A 170 -1.95 -7.94 17.32
CA PHE A 170 -0.52 -7.66 17.34
C PHE A 170 -0.17 -6.28 16.79
N THR A 171 -1.01 -5.75 15.90
CA THR A 171 -0.87 -4.44 15.27
C THR A 171 -2.23 -3.91 14.87
N ARG A 172 -2.43 -2.59 14.96
CA ARG A 172 -3.68 -1.96 14.53
C ARG A 172 -3.84 -1.90 13.00
N HIS A 173 -2.72 -1.98 12.26
CA HIS A 173 -2.68 -1.86 10.79
C HIS A 173 -2.03 -3.09 10.12
N PRO A 174 -2.61 -4.30 10.26
CA PRO A 174 -2.00 -5.51 9.71
C PRO A 174 -1.87 -5.50 8.19
N GLY A 175 -2.80 -4.86 7.47
CA GLY A 175 -2.71 -4.67 6.03
C GLY A 175 -1.52 -3.82 5.62
N ASN A 176 -1.32 -2.70 6.30
CA ASN A 176 -0.23 -1.76 6.07
C ASN A 176 1.13 -2.35 6.45
N LEU A 177 1.21 -3.05 7.60
CA LEU A 177 2.40 -3.79 8.01
C LEU A 177 2.75 -4.89 6.99
N GLY A 178 1.75 -5.62 6.52
CA GLY A 178 1.93 -6.67 5.51
C GLY A 178 2.44 -6.11 4.18
N ALA A 179 1.85 -5.02 3.70
CA ALA A 179 2.34 -4.32 2.50
C ALA A 179 3.79 -3.86 2.67
N LEU A 180 4.10 -3.18 3.78
CA LEU A 180 5.45 -2.71 4.08
C LEU A 180 6.47 -3.87 4.13
N GLY A 181 6.17 -4.92 4.89
CA GLY A 181 7.04 -6.08 5.03
C GLY A 181 7.29 -6.79 3.70
N PHE A 182 6.25 -6.94 2.86
CA PHE A 182 6.40 -7.55 1.54
C PHE A 182 7.43 -6.82 0.67
N PHE A 183 7.47 -5.50 0.69
CA PHE A 183 8.45 -4.70 -0.04
C PHE A 183 9.83 -4.71 0.60
N LEU A 184 9.91 -4.67 1.94
CA LEU A 184 11.20 -4.72 2.65
C LEU A 184 11.92 -6.06 2.51
N PHE A 185 11.18 -7.17 2.42
CA PHE A 185 11.74 -8.50 2.20
C PHE A 185 11.93 -8.85 0.72
N MET A 186 12.17 -7.86 -0.16
CA MET A 186 12.52 -8.15 -1.55
C MET A 186 13.92 -8.76 -1.65
N PRO A 187 14.08 -9.99 -2.22
CA PRO A 187 15.40 -10.65 -2.30
C PRO A 187 16.31 -10.04 -3.40
N ARG A 188 15.76 -9.21 -4.25
CA ARG A 188 16.48 -8.44 -5.27
C ARG A 188 16.04 -6.98 -5.17
N MET A 189 16.99 -6.11 -4.90
CA MET A 189 16.76 -4.66 -4.84
C MET A 189 17.40 -3.99 -6.04
N THR A 190 16.64 -3.09 -6.66
CA THR A 190 17.12 -2.23 -7.75
C THR A 190 16.93 -0.77 -7.36
N ALA A 191 17.52 0.15 -8.11
CA ALA A 191 17.40 1.58 -7.85
C ALA A 191 15.93 2.04 -7.84
N ASN A 192 15.14 1.64 -8.85
CA ASN A 192 13.72 1.98 -8.92
C ASN A 192 12.91 1.33 -7.78
N ARG A 193 13.25 0.10 -7.38
CA ARG A 193 12.61 -0.57 -6.24
C ARG A 193 12.93 0.12 -4.92
N ALA A 194 14.15 0.62 -4.75
CA ALA A 194 14.51 1.37 -3.54
C ALA A 194 13.68 2.66 -3.42
N VAL A 195 13.49 3.39 -4.52
CA VAL A 195 12.60 4.56 -4.57
C VAL A 195 11.16 4.15 -4.27
N LEU A 196 10.66 3.07 -4.88
CA LEU A 196 9.33 2.54 -4.60
C LEU A 196 9.15 2.18 -3.13
N VAL A 197 10.12 1.48 -2.51
CA VAL A 197 10.08 1.10 -1.09
C VAL A 197 10.02 2.35 -0.19
N ALA A 198 10.83 3.36 -0.47
CA ALA A 198 10.80 4.62 0.27
C ALA A 198 9.42 5.30 0.19
N LEU A 199 8.81 5.34 -0.99
CA LEU A 199 7.47 5.89 -1.19
C LEU A 199 6.39 5.04 -0.53
N VAL A 200 6.51 3.72 -0.54
CA VAL A 200 5.59 2.82 0.19
C VAL A 200 5.68 3.05 1.69
N ILE A 201 6.89 3.18 2.26
CA ILE A 201 7.08 3.50 3.68
C ILE A 201 6.35 4.81 4.02
N LEU A 202 6.60 5.87 3.25
CA LEU A 202 5.98 7.17 3.45
C LEU A 202 4.45 7.08 3.36
N TYR A 203 3.94 6.43 2.31
CA TYR A 203 2.51 6.29 2.09
C TYR A 203 1.82 5.46 3.18
N VAL A 204 2.43 4.35 3.60
CA VAL A 204 1.90 3.49 4.66
C VAL A 204 1.87 4.21 6.01
N VAL A 205 2.93 4.94 6.37
CA VAL A 205 2.96 5.69 7.64
C VAL A 205 1.92 6.79 7.65
N LEU A 206 1.90 7.64 6.62
CA LEU A 206 0.93 8.75 6.52
C LEU A 206 -0.51 8.22 6.42
N GLY A 207 -0.73 7.17 5.62
CA GLY A 207 -2.03 6.52 5.47
C GLY A 207 -2.53 5.92 6.79
N SER A 208 -1.66 5.24 7.54
CA SER A 208 -2.02 4.67 8.85
C SER A 208 -2.37 5.75 9.87
N VAL A 209 -1.63 6.88 9.91
CA VAL A 209 -1.96 8.02 10.78
C VAL A 209 -3.32 8.61 10.42
N HIS A 210 -3.60 8.79 9.13
CA HIS A 210 -4.90 9.29 8.67
C HIS A 210 -6.04 8.29 8.97
N GLU A 211 -5.78 6.99 8.83
CA GLU A 211 -6.74 5.93 9.17
C GLU A 211 -7.06 5.92 10.67
N GLU A 212 -6.07 6.11 11.56
CA GLU A 212 -6.25 6.26 13.01
C GLU A 212 -7.26 7.38 13.33
N TYR A 213 -7.08 8.54 12.70
CA TYR A 213 -8.00 9.66 12.89
C TYR A 213 -9.46 9.29 12.52
N ARG A 214 -9.63 8.59 11.39
CA ARG A 214 -10.95 8.16 10.92
C ARG A 214 -11.56 7.07 11.80
N LEU A 215 -10.76 6.12 12.27
CA LEU A 215 -11.21 5.05 13.17
C LEU A 215 -11.63 5.61 14.53
N ARG A 216 -10.87 6.58 15.06
CA ARG A 216 -11.26 7.29 16.29
C ARG A 216 -12.60 8.01 16.14
N ALA A 217 -12.79 8.72 15.04
CA ALA A 217 -14.04 9.42 14.76
C ALA A 217 -15.23 8.46 14.56
N ALA A 218 -14.99 7.28 14.01
CA ALA A 218 -16.03 6.30 13.69
C ALA A 218 -16.40 5.40 14.87
N TYR A 219 -15.43 5.04 15.73
CA TYR A 219 -15.60 4.03 16.78
C TYR A 219 -15.61 4.61 18.20
N GLY A 220 -15.10 5.84 18.39
CA GLY A 220 -15.08 6.50 19.70
C GLY A 220 -14.25 5.76 20.76
N ASP A 221 -14.80 5.69 21.99
CA ASP A 221 -14.15 5.12 23.17
C ASP A 221 -13.69 3.66 23.02
N PRO A 222 -14.42 2.73 22.37
CA PRO A 222 -13.94 1.40 22.07
C PRO A 222 -12.60 1.39 21.34
N TYR A 223 -12.42 2.30 20.39
CA TYR A 223 -11.15 2.40 19.66
C TYR A 223 -10.02 2.96 20.53
N GLU A 224 -10.32 3.92 21.41
CA GLU A 224 -9.33 4.46 22.35
C GLU A 224 -8.85 3.39 23.35
N ARG A 225 -9.74 2.50 23.83
CA ARG A 225 -9.36 1.35 24.67
C ARG A 225 -8.47 0.37 23.88
N TYR A 226 -8.85 0.03 22.65
CA TYR A 226 -8.07 -0.82 21.76
C TYR A 226 -6.66 -0.27 21.50
N ARG A 227 -6.52 1.05 21.27
CA ARG A 227 -5.24 1.71 21.03
C ARG A 227 -4.28 1.64 22.23
N ARG A 228 -4.78 1.57 23.45
CA ARG A 228 -3.94 1.48 24.65
C ARG A 228 -3.22 0.14 24.74
N VAL A 229 -3.81 -0.93 24.23
CA VAL A 229 -3.30 -2.30 24.35
C VAL A 229 -2.62 -2.80 23.07
N VAL A 230 -3.06 -2.38 21.89
CA VAL A 230 -2.51 -2.84 20.61
C VAL A 230 -1.61 -1.78 19.99
N PRO A 231 -0.35 -2.11 19.62
CA PRO A 231 0.60 -1.15 19.04
C PRO A 231 0.17 -0.68 17.64
N PHE A 232 0.65 0.52 17.27
CA PHE A 232 0.31 1.19 16.01
C PHE A 232 0.63 0.36 14.78
N LEU A 233 1.91 0.06 14.53
CA LEU A 233 2.35 -0.66 13.33
C LEU A 233 3.27 -1.82 13.67
N VAL A 234 4.35 -1.57 14.43
CA VAL A 234 5.33 -2.61 14.76
C VAL A 234 4.75 -3.53 15.84
N PRO A 235 4.63 -4.84 15.58
CA PRO A 235 4.10 -5.79 16.55
C PRO A 235 4.90 -5.78 17.84
N ARG A 236 4.21 -5.70 18.95
CA ARG A 236 4.76 -5.90 20.28
C ARG A 236 3.87 -6.90 21.00
N ARG A 237 4.40 -7.59 21.98
CA ARG A 237 3.55 -8.38 22.88
C ARG A 237 2.54 -7.44 23.53
N PRO A 238 1.25 -7.82 23.60
CA PRO A 238 0.27 -7.02 24.36
C PRO A 238 0.82 -6.80 25.76
N ARG A 239 0.71 -5.57 26.25
CA ARG A 239 0.97 -5.30 27.67
C ARG A 239 -0.21 -5.86 28.45
N PRO A 240 0.03 -6.58 29.55
CA PRO A 240 -1.02 -7.10 30.40
C PRO A 240 -1.88 -5.97 30.97
#